data_7b97df0273475215032ed895d3d1a591
#
_entry.id   7b97df0273475215032ed895d3d1a591
#
_cell.length_a   1.000
_cell.length_b   1.000
_cell.length_c   1.000
_cell.angle_alpha   90.00
_cell.angle_beta   90.00
_cell.angle_gamma   90.00
#
_symmetry.space_group_name_H-M   'P 1'
#
loop_
_entity.id
_entity.type
_entity.pdbx_description
1 polymer ?
#
loop_
_entity_poly.entity_id
_entity_poly.type
_entity_poly.pdbx_seq_one_letter_code
_entity_poly.pdbx_strand_id
1 'polypeptide(L)'
;MLRAPHIVCLLLAFSLCLSNAAAIGATPPEDGMKAAREILDRRFDARISLTYNCSISTTNGTLVLLSGSLVLQGDCYHAKGNGLEIYSNGHTRWTVDRESKEVYIESSTGTPEVFRYEDSVKELSLTDIRYFPANVDTSEFFFNTDSLGDEWIVTDLREE
;
A
#
# COMPACT_ATOMS: atom_id res chain seq x y z
N MET A 1 24.09 -15.17 10.81
CA MET A 1 23.71 -13.81 10.41
C MET A 1 22.67 -13.92 9.32
N LEU A 2 21.38 -13.89 9.67
CA LEU A 2 20.27 -13.90 8.69
C LEU A 2 20.03 -12.46 8.23
N ARG A 3 20.14 -12.24 6.92
CA ARG A 3 19.89 -10.95 6.28
C ARG A 3 18.41 -10.60 6.34
N ALA A 4 18.11 -9.45 6.89
CA ALA A 4 16.79 -8.89 7.19
C ALA A 4 15.86 -8.45 6.01
N PRO A 5 16.14 -8.61 4.72
CA PRO A 5 15.24 -8.10 3.69
C PRO A 5 13.99 -8.95 3.42
N HIS A 6 13.86 -10.12 4.05
CA HIS A 6 12.72 -11.02 3.78
C HIS A 6 11.60 -10.99 4.83
N ILE A 7 11.78 -10.25 5.92
CA ILE A 7 10.83 -10.24 7.05
C ILE A 7 9.65 -9.32 6.75
N VAL A 8 9.86 -8.20 6.07
CA VAL A 8 8.78 -7.23 5.78
C VAL A 8 7.77 -7.77 4.78
N CYS A 9 8.18 -8.63 3.85
CA CYS A 9 7.25 -9.33 2.96
C CYS A 9 6.41 -10.39 3.69
N LEU A 10 6.89 -10.91 4.83
CA LEU A 10 6.23 -11.98 5.57
C LEU A 10 5.15 -11.46 6.52
N LEU A 11 5.25 -10.21 6.99
CA LEU A 11 4.25 -9.61 7.89
C LEU A 11 2.94 -9.26 7.18
N LEU A 12 2.95 -9.04 5.87
CA LEU A 12 1.72 -8.90 5.06
C LEU A 12 0.92 -10.21 4.93
N ALA A 13 1.49 -11.34 5.32
CA ALA A 13 0.88 -12.66 5.15
C ALA A 13 0.12 -13.20 6.37
N PHE A 14 0.09 -12.51 7.52
CA PHE A 14 -0.36 -13.12 8.77
C PHE A 14 -1.57 -12.44 9.44
N SER A 15 -2.55 -11.99 8.66
CA SER A 15 -3.88 -11.73 9.21
C SER A 15 -4.95 -12.34 8.31
N LEU A 16 -5.05 -13.66 8.35
CA LEU A 16 -6.13 -14.42 7.72
C LEU A 16 -7.35 -14.40 8.64
N CYS A 17 -8.21 -13.41 8.48
CA CYS A 17 -9.62 -13.56 8.83
C CYS A 17 -10.38 -14.01 7.59
N LEU A 18 -10.84 -15.26 7.61
CA LEU A 18 -11.77 -15.81 6.62
C LEU A 18 -13.07 -15.00 6.63
N SER A 19 -13.27 -14.22 5.59
CA SER A 19 -14.60 -13.69 5.26
C SER A 19 -14.94 -14.16 3.86
N ASN A 20 -16.02 -14.92 3.74
CA ASN A 20 -16.61 -15.36 2.48
C ASN A 20 -16.96 -14.11 1.63
N ALA A 21 -16.13 -13.78 0.66
CA ALA A 21 -16.44 -12.78 -0.34
C ALA A 21 -17.21 -13.47 -1.49
N ALA A 22 -18.43 -13.02 -1.70
CA ALA A 22 -19.19 -13.33 -2.90
C ALA A 22 -18.40 -12.88 -4.14
N ALA A 23 -18.35 -13.73 -5.16
CA ALA A 23 -17.69 -13.45 -6.43
C ALA A 23 -18.33 -12.23 -7.10
N ILE A 24 -17.71 -11.06 -6.92
CA ILE A 24 -17.97 -9.89 -7.76
C ILE A 24 -17.16 -10.13 -9.03
N GLY A 25 -17.79 -9.98 -10.19
CA GLY A 25 -17.22 -10.30 -11.48
C GLY A 25 -15.79 -9.83 -11.63
N ALA A 26 -14.87 -10.77 -11.83
CA ALA A 26 -13.46 -10.51 -11.95
C ALA A 26 -13.20 -9.62 -13.19
N THR A 27 -12.66 -8.43 -12.96
CA THR A 27 -12.12 -7.59 -14.05
C THR A 27 -10.82 -8.24 -14.52
N PRO A 28 -10.61 -8.42 -15.84
CA PRO A 28 -9.35 -8.96 -16.34
C PRO A 28 -8.16 -8.15 -15.79
N PRO A 29 -7.04 -8.78 -15.39
CA PRO A 29 -5.91 -8.10 -14.78
C PRO A 29 -5.30 -7.02 -15.71
N GLU A 30 -5.37 -7.19 -17.02
CA GLU A 30 -4.90 -6.21 -18.00
C GLU A 30 -5.64 -4.87 -17.93
N ASP A 31 -6.96 -4.86 -17.72
CA ASP A 31 -7.73 -3.63 -17.61
C ASP A 31 -7.43 -2.90 -16.30
N GLY A 32 -7.29 -3.64 -15.20
CA GLY A 32 -6.92 -3.08 -13.91
C GLY A 32 -5.50 -2.47 -13.92
N MET A 33 -4.54 -3.14 -14.53
CA MET A 33 -3.17 -2.65 -14.66
C MET A 33 -3.06 -1.46 -15.60
N LYS A 34 -3.86 -1.43 -16.67
CA LYS A 34 -3.95 -0.25 -17.55
C LYS A 34 -4.47 0.96 -16.78
N ALA A 35 -5.57 0.78 -16.02
CA ALA A 35 -6.11 1.85 -15.18
C ALA A 35 -5.10 2.32 -14.13
N ALA A 36 -4.35 1.41 -13.52
CA ALA A 36 -3.28 1.74 -12.57
C ALA A 36 -2.19 2.60 -13.20
N ARG A 37 -1.74 2.27 -14.41
CA ARG A 37 -0.75 3.09 -15.15
C ARG A 37 -1.28 4.48 -15.46
N GLU A 38 -2.52 4.59 -15.93
CA GLU A 38 -3.15 5.89 -16.21
C GLU A 38 -3.26 6.75 -14.93
N ILE A 39 -3.54 6.13 -13.77
CA ILE A 39 -3.56 6.81 -12.47
C ILE A 39 -2.16 7.30 -12.10
N LEU A 40 -1.14 6.44 -12.25
CA LEU A 40 0.24 6.81 -11.96
C LEU A 40 0.75 7.95 -12.85
N ASP A 41 0.37 7.99 -14.12
CA ASP A 41 0.73 9.07 -15.03
C ASP A 41 0.10 10.41 -14.62
N ARG A 42 -1.12 10.36 -14.07
CA ARG A 42 -1.87 11.58 -13.67
C ARG A 42 -1.57 12.08 -12.27
N ARG A 43 -0.83 11.32 -11.46
CA ARG A 43 -0.61 11.63 -10.03
C ARG A 43 0.11 12.94 -9.77
N PHE A 44 0.88 13.46 -10.75
CA PHE A 44 1.58 14.73 -10.62
C PHE A 44 0.68 15.94 -10.87
N ASP A 45 -0.41 15.75 -11.61
CA ASP A 45 -1.35 16.82 -11.98
C ASP A 45 -2.57 16.87 -11.05
N ALA A 46 -2.82 15.80 -10.30
CA ALA A 46 -4.02 15.67 -9.49
C ALA A 46 -3.74 14.88 -8.20
N ARG A 47 -4.57 15.14 -7.21
CA ARG A 47 -4.75 14.27 -6.06
C ARG A 47 -5.80 13.22 -6.41
N ILE A 48 -5.51 11.96 -6.22
CA ILE A 48 -6.35 10.85 -6.64
C ILE A 48 -6.70 10.01 -5.43
N SER A 49 -7.97 9.71 -5.24
CA SER A 49 -8.44 8.71 -4.28
C SER A 49 -9.12 7.56 -5.00
N LEU A 50 -8.94 6.35 -4.48
CA LEU A 50 -9.56 5.15 -5.03
C LEU A 50 -9.68 4.03 -3.98
N THR A 51 -10.49 3.04 -4.31
CA THR A 51 -10.55 1.76 -3.62
C THR A 51 -9.95 0.68 -4.52
N TYR A 52 -9.18 -0.25 -3.94
CA TYR A 52 -8.56 -1.34 -4.69
C TYR A 52 -8.90 -2.69 -4.09
N ASN A 53 -9.04 -3.70 -4.96
CA ASN A 53 -9.02 -5.12 -4.63
C ASN A 53 -8.03 -5.80 -5.57
N CYS A 54 -7.09 -6.52 -4.99
CA CYS A 54 -6.01 -7.15 -5.73
C CYS A 54 -5.77 -8.56 -5.22
N SER A 55 -5.53 -9.51 -6.12
CA SER A 55 -5.00 -10.82 -5.78
C SER A 55 -3.59 -10.98 -6.32
N ILE A 56 -2.66 -11.35 -5.46
CA ILE A 56 -1.24 -11.51 -5.79
C ILE A 56 -0.84 -12.97 -5.57
N SER A 57 -0.13 -13.55 -6.53
CA SER A 57 0.48 -14.87 -6.36
C SER A 57 1.87 -14.71 -5.76
N THR A 58 2.08 -15.35 -4.63
CA THR A 58 3.41 -15.41 -3.99
C THR A 58 4.31 -16.44 -4.68
N THR A 59 5.61 -16.40 -4.39
CA THR A 59 6.60 -17.32 -4.97
C THR A 59 6.35 -18.78 -4.67
N ASN A 60 5.61 -19.10 -3.60
CA ASN A 60 5.18 -20.47 -3.26
C ASN A 60 3.80 -20.83 -3.86
N GLY A 61 3.22 -19.98 -4.71
CA GLY A 61 1.93 -20.21 -5.36
C GLY A 61 0.70 -19.88 -4.50
N THR A 62 0.88 -19.32 -3.30
CA THR A 62 -0.24 -18.89 -2.46
C THR A 62 -0.83 -17.60 -3.03
N LEU A 63 -2.17 -17.50 -3.09
CA LEU A 63 -2.87 -16.28 -3.41
C LEU A 63 -3.06 -15.44 -2.16
N VAL A 64 -2.66 -14.17 -2.22
CA VAL A 64 -2.91 -13.17 -1.17
C VAL A 64 -3.89 -12.15 -1.72
N LEU A 65 -4.97 -11.92 -0.97
CA LEU A 65 -5.98 -10.91 -1.29
C LEU A 65 -5.66 -9.63 -0.53
N LEU A 66 -5.53 -8.53 -1.26
CA LEU A 66 -5.31 -7.19 -0.72
C LEU A 66 -6.49 -6.32 -1.10
N SER A 67 -7.05 -5.62 -0.14
CA SER A 67 -8.14 -4.68 -0.39
C SER A 67 -8.01 -3.48 0.51
N GLY A 68 -8.40 -2.32 -0.02
CA GLY A 68 -8.31 -1.10 0.78
C GLY A 68 -8.58 0.16 -0.01
N SER A 69 -8.24 1.29 0.60
CA SER A 69 -8.30 2.61 0.00
C SER A 69 -6.89 3.16 -0.22
N LEU A 70 -6.74 3.98 -1.23
CA LEU A 70 -5.51 4.65 -1.58
C LEU A 70 -5.79 6.11 -1.93
N VAL A 71 -4.97 7.00 -1.38
CA VAL A 71 -4.87 8.39 -1.82
C VAL A 71 -3.45 8.62 -2.28
N LEU A 72 -3.27 9.25 -3.43
CA LEU A 72 -1.94 9.55 -3.97
C LEU A 72 -1.90 10.92 -4.63
N GLN A 73 -0.73 11.55 -4.57
CA GLN A 73 -0.39 12.80 -5.25
C GLN A 73 1.12 12.90 -5.43
N GLY A 74 1.60 13.04 -6.67
CA GLY A 74 3.04 12.97 -6.95
C GLY A 74 3.63 11.64 -6.50
N ASP A 75 4.71 11.71 -5.74
CA ASP A 75 5.38 10.54 -5.13
C ASP A 75 4.88 10.25 -3.71
N CYS A 76 3.86 10.99 -3.25
CA CYS A 76 3.25 10.80 -1.93
C CYS A 76 2.02 9.92 -2.02
N TYR A 77 1.82 9.04 -1.02
CA TYR A 77 0.60 8.25 -0.93
C TYR A 77 0.28 7.82 0.50
N HIS A 78 -1.00 7.57 0.73
CA HIS A 78 -1.53 6.93 1.94
C HIS A 78 -2.44 5.78 1.52
N ALA A 79 -2.06 4.57 1.86
CA ALA A 79 -2.84 3.35 1.64
C ALA A 79 -3.34 2.81 2.98
N LYS A 80 -4.58 2.32 2.99
CA LYS A 80 -5.18 1.73 4.18
C LYS A 80 -5.95 0.48 3.78
N GLY A 81 -5.60 -0.63 4.40
CA GLY A 81 -6.27 -1.90 4.13
C GLY A 81 -5.56 -3.07 4.81
N ASN A 82 -6.24 -4.18 4.93
CA ASN A 82 -5.72 -5.42 5.54
C ASN A 82 -5.12 -5.22 6.95
N GLY A 83 -5.70 -4.30 7.74
CA GLY A 83 -5.21 -4.01 9.10
C GLY A 83 -4.00 -3.07 9.16
N LEU A 84 -3.43 -2.69 8.02
CA LEU A 84 -2.26 -1.82 7.92
C LEU A 84 -2.62 -0.45 7.37
N GLU A 85 -1.84 0.54 7.76
CA GLU A 85 -1.79 1.85 7.13
C GLU A 85 -0.38 2.11 6.61
N ILE A 86 -0.26 2.53 5.36
CA ILE A 86 1.03 2.82 4.73
C ILE A 86 1.05 4.28 4.31
N TYR A 87 1.97 5.04 4.85
CA TYR A 87 2.21 6.44 4.51
C TYR A 87 3.51 6.55 3.71
N SER A 88 3.55 7.42 2.73
CA SER A 88 4.77 7.77 2.01
C SER A 88 4.77 9.24 1.61
N ASN A 89 5.83 9.93 1.96
CA ASN A 89 6.06 11.33 1.55
C ASN A 89 6.96 11.43 0.29
N GLY A 90 7.15 10.32 -0.42
CA GLY A 90 8.02 10.23 -1.59
C GLY A 90 9.47 9.81 -1.27
N HIS A 91 9.94 9.99 -0.05
CA HIS A 91 11.30 9.64 0.39
C HIS A 91 11.31 8.57 1.47
N THR A 92 10.40 8.69 2.41
CA THR A 92 10.24 7.77 3.53
C THR A 92 8.87 7.12 3.46
N ARG A 93 8.83 5.83 3.78
CA ARG A 93 7.60 5.06 3.94
C ARG A 93 7.48 4.60 5.38
N TRP A 94 6.29 4.73 5.95
CA TRP A 94 5.90 4.21 7.25
C TRP A 94 4.83 3.15 7.05
N THR A 95 5.09 1.93 7.50
CA THR A 95 4.09 0.86 7.59
C THR A 95 3.66 0.76 9.04
N VAL A 96 2.39 1.02 9.30
CA VAL A 96 1.82 1.15 10.64
C VAL A 96 0.83 0.02 10.87
N ASP A 97 1.12 -0.84 11.83
CA ASP A 97 0.21 -1.83 12.38
C ASP A 97 -0.33 -1.32 13.72
N ARG A 98 -1.59 -0.90 13.73
CA ARG A 98 -2.21 -0.36 14.94
C ARG A 98 -2.61 -1.44 15.94
N GLU A 99 -2.79 -2.67 15.49
CA GLU A 99 -3.16 -3.79 16.35
C GLU A 99 -1.97 -4.27 17.17
N SER A 100 -0.83 -4.48 16.50
CA SER A 100 0.42 -4.85 17.17
C SER A 100 1.16 -3.67 17.79
N LYS A 101 0.79 -2.41 17.45
CA LYS A 101 1.49 -1.17 17.81
C LYS A 101 2.93 -1.15 17.31
N GLU A 102 3.10 -1.48 16.04
CA GLU A 102 4.39 -1.51 15.37
C GLU A 102 4.42 -0.51 14.22
N VAL A 103 5.57 0.13 14.04
CA VAL A 103 5.85 1.00 12.91
C VAL A 103 7.19 0.62 12.29
N TYR A 104 7.18 0.39 11.00
CA TYR A 104 8.39 0.16 10.19
C TYR A 104 8.64 1.37 9.30
N ILE A 105 9.87 1.88 9.34
CA ILE A 105 10.30 3.03 8.56
C ILE A 105 11.28 2.55 7.50
N GLU A 106 11.01 2.87 6.24
CA GLU A 106 11.82 2.42 5.10
C GLU A 106 12.00 3.56 4.09
N SER A 107 12.98 3.43 3.20
CA SER A 107 13.09 4.30 2.03
C SER A 107 11.92 4.06 1.08
N SER A 108 11.31 5.14 0.59
CA SER A 108 10.19 5.06 -0.36
C SER A 108 10.68 5.15 -1.80
N THR A 109 9.99 4.46 -2.71
CA THR A 109 10.16 4.60 -4.16
C THR A 109 9.14 5.54 -4.79
N GLY A 110 8.22 6.12 -3.99
CA GLY A 110 7.13 6.97 -4.46
C GLY A 110 6.01 6.23 -5.20
N THR A 111 6.09 4.91 -5.33
CA THR A 111 5.04 4.10 -5.98
C THR A 111 4.39 3.17 -4.97
N PRO A 112 3.04 3.20 -4.83
CA PRO A 112 2.32 2.27 -3.97
C PRO A 112 2.60 0.81 -4.33
N GLU A 113 2.75 -0.03 -3.33
CA GLU A 113 3.08 -1.45 -3.49
C GLU A 113 2.10 -2.19 -4.41
N VAL A 114 0.80 -1.90 -4.31
CA VAL A 114 -0.25 -2.52 -5.13
C VAL A 114 -0.01 -2.35 -6.63
N PHE A 115 0.77 -1.34 -7.05
CA PHE A 115 1.11 -1.07 -8.45
C PHE A 115 2.50 -1.57 -8.86
N ARG A 116 3.27 -2.18 -7.94
CA ARG A 116 4.66 -2.63 -8.19
C ARG A 116 4.78 -4.08 -8.62
N TYR A 117 3.76 -4.90 -8.38
CA TYR A 117 3.84 -6.36 -8.57
C TYR A 117 3.13 -6.83 -9.84
N GLU A 118 3.33 -6.16 -10.98
CA GLU A 118 2.64 -6.47 -12.25
C GLU A 118 2.68 -7.97 -12.59
N ASP A 119 3.84 -8.61 -12.52
CA ASP A 119 4.00 -10.03 -12.87
C ASP A 119 3.32 -11.00 -11.91
N SER A 120 3.10 -10.57 -10.66
CA SER A 120 2.50 -11.37 -9.59
C SER A 120 1.00 -11.14 -9.44
N VAL A 121 0.47 -10.05 -10.00
CA VAL A 121 -0.94 -9.70 -9.93
C VAL A 121 -1.76 -10.64 -10.80
N LYS A 122 -2.75 -11.29 -10.22
CA LYS A 122 -3.72 -12.16 -10.90
C LYS A 122 -5.02 -11.45 -11.21
N GLU A 123 -5.43 -10.57 -10.31
CA GLU A 123 -6.62 -9.75 -10.47
C GLU A 123 -6.35 -8.39 -9.85
N LEU A 124 -6.78 -7.32 -10.49
CA LEU A 124 -6.75 -5.97 -9.96
C LEU A 124 -8.04 -5.26 -10.36
N SER A 125 -8.78 -4.81 -9.38
CA SER A 125 -9.97 -3.97 -9.57
C SER A 125 -9.76 -2.65 -8.84
N LEU A 126 -9.93 -1.54 -9.55
CA LEU A 126 -9.89 -0.19 -9.02
C LEU A 126 -11.28 0.43 -9.15
N THR A 127 -11.82 0.91 -8.04
CA THR A 127 -13.16 1.48 -7.96
C THR A 127 -13.14 2.82 -7.24
N ASP A 128 -14.26 3.54 -7.28
CA ASP A 128 -14.42 4.84 -6.60
C ASP A 128 -13.30 5.84 -6.92
N ILE A 129 -12.77 5.79 -8.14
CA ILE A 129 -11.67 6.66 -8.57
C ILE A 129 -12.19 8.10 -8.65
N ARG A 130 -11.55 9.00 -7.89
CA ARG A 130 -11.89 10.42 -7.84
C ARG A 130 -10.63 11.26 -8.01
N TYR A 131 -10.74 12.29 -8.82
CA TYR A 131 -9.68 13.25 -9.09
C TYR A 131 -10.02 14.59 -8.43
N PHE A 132 -9.08 15.13 -7.70
CA PHE A 132 -9.18 16.45 -7.05
C PHE A 132 -8.01 17.31 -7.51
N PRO A 133 -8.13 18.65 -7.42
CA PRO A 133 -6.96 19.52 -7.57
C PRO A 133 -5.84 19.09 -6.63
N ALA A 134 -4.60 19.16 -7.12
CA ALA A 134 -3.44 18.89 -6.28
C ALA A 134 -3.41 19.86 -5.08
N ASN A 135 -3.12 19.33 -3.89
CA ASN A 135 -3.05 20.10 -2.67
C ASN A 135 -1.59 20.41 -2.33
N VAL A 136 -1.31 21.64 -1.91
CA VAL A 136 0.02 22.04 -1.42
C VAL A 136 0.33 21.37 -0.08
N ASP A 137 -0.68 21.14 0.74
CA ASP A 137 -0.55 20.42 2.01
C ASP A 137 -0.49 18.92 1.77
N THR A 138 0.66 18.33 2.08
CA THR A 138 0.95 16.90 1.97
C THR A 138 1.08 16.21 3.33
N SER A 139 0.65 16.87 4.41
CA SER A 139 0.77 16.37 5.79
C SER A 139 0.08 15.01 6.01
N GLU A 140 -0.98 14.72 5.26
CA GLU A 140 -1.67 13.43 5.33
C GLU A 140 -0.85 12.22 4.87
N PHE A 141 0.25 12.46 4.14
CA PHE A 141 1.17 11.43 3.66
C PHE A 141 2.36 11.21 4.60
N PHE A 142 2.34 11.86 5.75
CA PHE A 142 3.37 11.77 6.77
C PHE A 142 2.82 11.13 8.04
N PHE A 143 3.57 10.20 8.61
CA PHE A 143 3.26 9.62 9.91
C PHE A 143 4.21 10.13 10.98
N ASN A 144 3.66 10.79 12.01
CA ASN A 144 4.46 11.33 13.10
C ASN A 144 4.72 10.27 14.18
N THR A 145 5.93 9.72 14.18
CA THR A 145 6.36 8.74 15.18
C THR A 145 6.67 9.34 16.54
N ASP A 146 6.98 10.64 16.61
CA ASP A 146 7.32 11.32 17.88
C ASP A 146 6.10 11.47 18.82
N SER A 147 4.90 11.31 18.29
CA SER A 147 3.66 11.38 19.05
C SER A 147 3.20 10.04 19.62
N LEU A 148 3.96 8.97 19.39
CA LEU A 148 3.62 7.63 19.85
C LEU A 148 3.98 7.44 21.33
N GLY A 149 3.18 6.66 22.04
CA GLY A 149 3.48 6.27 23.42
C GLY A 149 4.54 5.18 23.49
N ASP A 150 5.08 4.95 24.70
CA ASP A 150 6.15 3.98 24.96
C ASP A 150 5.79 2.54 24.62
N GLU A 151 4.49 2.26 24.43
CA GLU A 151 4.00 0.93 24.04
C GLU A 151 4.17 0.61 22.53
N TRP A 152 4.62 1.58 21.74
CA TRP A 152 4.86 1.38 20.31
C TRP A 152 6.30 0.95 20.05
N ILE A 153 6.44 -0.01 19.14
CA ILE A 153 7.73 -0.45 18.63
C ILE A 153 7.96 0.25 17.28
N VAL A 154 9.00 1.08 17.24
CA VAL A 154 9.40 1.77 16.00
C VAL A 154 10.70 1.15 15.51
N THR A 155 10.68 0.59 14.30
CA THR A 155 11.86 -0.03 13.66
C THR A 155 12.23 0.76 12.41
N ASP A 156 13.39 1.40 12.43
CA ASP A 156 13.95 2.09 11.27
C ASP A 156 14.84 1.13 10.48
N LEU A 157 14.45 0.85 9.25
CA LEU A 157 15.11 -0.08 8.33
C LEU A 157 15.86 0.66 7.21
N ARG A 158 15.92 1.99 7.25
CA ARG A 158 16.68 2.76 6.26
C ARG A 158 18.18 2.51 6.45
N GLU A 159 18.88 2.25 5.36
CA GLU A 159 20.35 2.18 5.38
C GLU A 159 20.91 3.60 5.62
N GLU A 160 21.89 3.69 6.54
CA GLU A 160 22.65 4.92 6.80
C GLU A 160 23.62 5.23 5.64
#